data_95a49523f1db8e92cac427c3e191e4c2
#
_entry.id   95a49523f1db8e92cac427c3e191e4c2
#
_cell.length_a   1.000
_cell.length_b   1.000
_cell.length_c   1.000
_cell.angle_alpha   90.00
_cell.angle_beta   90.00
_cell.angle_gamma   90.00
#
_symmetry.space_group_name_H-M   'P 1'
#
loop_
_entity.id
_entity.type
_entity.pdbx_description
1 polymer ?
#
loop_
_entity_poly.entity_id
_entity_poly.type
_entity_poly.pdbx_seq_one_letter_code
_entity_poly.pdbx_strand_id
1 'polypeptide(L)'
;MTEDPVYDACAAFVNELASQGVGHAVISPGSRSTPLTLTFAETQDIKTWVRLDERSAAFFALGLAKSSGSPVVLLCTSGSAAANYLPAVSEANWSETPLIILTANRPPELRGWGAGQTIDQTNIYGSNIRWFAEVPVITEPNSNWFQRTAARAVHSSTGLRPGPVHLDWPFREPLEPKLG
;
A
#
# COMPACT_ATOMS: atom_id res chain seq x y z
N MET A 1 10.49 11.60 16.98
CA MET A 1 9.09 11.65 16.49
C MET A 1 9.02 12.91 15.64
N THR A 2 8.71 12.75 14.37
CA THR A 2 8.48 13.88 13.47
C THR A 2 7.20 14.58 13.92
N GLU A 3 7.14 15.91 13.90
CA GLU A 3 5.87 16.65 14.13
C GLU A 3 4.95 16.56 12.89
N ASP A 4 5.07 15.49 12.11
CA ASP A 4 4.33 15.30 10.87
C ASP A 4 3.36 14.11 11.02
N PRO A 5 2.05 14.37 11.18
CA PRO A 5 1.05 13.32 11.39
C PRO A 5 0.97 12.32 10.26
N VAL A 6 1.36 12.69 9.02
CA VAL A 6 1.36 11.79 7.88
C VAL A 6 2.45 10.74 8.03
N TYR A 7 3.67 11.16 8.37
CA TYR A 7 4.79 10.25 8.57
C TYR A 7 4.64 9.40 9.83
N ASP A 8 4.09 9.96 10.91
CA ASP A 8 3.78 9.19 12.14
C ASP A 8 2.74 8.09 11.86
N ALA A 9 1.73 8.40 11.05
CA ALA A 9 0.72 7.41 10.64
C ALA A 9 1.32 6.31 9.73
N CYS A 10 2.13 6.70 8.74
CA CYS A 10 2.83 5.75 7.87
C CYS A 10 3.78 4.85 8.70
N ALA A 11 4.54 5.43 9.64
CA ALA A 11 5.44 4.68 10.51
C ALA A 11 4.67 3.69 11.41
N ALA A 12 3.56 4.12 12.00
CA ALA A 12 2.71 3.24 12.82
C ALA A 12 2.18 2.04 12.01
N PHE A 13 1.75 2.28 10.76
CA PHE A 13 1.27 1.25 9.86
C PHE A 13 2.39 0.28 9.44
N VAL A 14 3.53 0.80 8.98
CA VAL A 14 4.65 -0.01 8.46
C VAL A 14 5.31 -0.82 9.58
N ASN A 15 5.52 -0.23 10.76
CA ASN A 15 6.08 -0.94 11.91
C ASN A 15 5.16 -2.09 12.36
N GLU A 16 3.84 -1.88 12.32
CA GLU A 16 2.89 -2.96 12.62
C GLU A 16 2.95 -4.07 11.58
N LEU A 17 3.07 -3.75 10.27
CA LEU A 17 3.27 -4.78 9.24
C LEU A 17 4.53 -5.62 9.53
N ALA A 18 5.63 -4.97 9.88
CA ALA A 18 6.88 -5.65 10.25
C ALA A 18 6.68 -6.57 11.46
N SER A 19 6.03 -6.09 12.52
CA SER A 19 5.73 -6.87 13.73
C SER A 19 4.86 -8.10 13.45
N GLN A 20 3.99 -8.03 12.42
CA GLN A 20 3.15 -9.13 11.95
C GLN A 20 3.87 -10.08 10.96
N GLY A 21 5.18 -9.92 10.74
CA GLY A 21 5.99 -10.81 9.91
C GLY A 21 6.02 -10.49 8.41
N VAL A 22 5.59 -9.29 8.01
CA VAL A 22 5.76 -8.84 6.62
C VAL A 22 7.22 -8.44 6.41
N GLY A 23 7.96 -9.23 5.64
CA GLY A 23 9.40 -9.03 5.42
C GLY A 23 9.78 -8.37 4.09
N HIS A 24 8.82 -8.11 3.20
CA HIS A 24 9.10 -7.58 1.86
C HIS A 24 8.09 -6.53 1.41
N ALA A 25 8.62 -5.46 0.77
CA ALA A 25 7.84 -4.45 0.07
C ALA A 25 8.38 -4.24 -1.34
N VAL A 26 7.53 -4.36 -2.35
CA VAL A 26 7.85 -4.05 -3.75
C VAL A 26 7.26 -2.70 -4.08
N ILE A 27 8.10 -1.76 -4.53
CA ILE A 27 7.74 -0.35 -4.69
C ILE A 27 7.95 0.07 -6.14
N SER A 28 6.89 0.58 -6.77
CA SER A 28 6.98 1.33 -8.03
C SER A 28 7.00 2.82 -7.68
N PRO A 29 8.10 3.54 -7.99
CA PRO A 29 8.28 4.91 -7.52
C PRO A 29 7.32 5.90 -8.16
N GLY A 30 6.90 6.90 -7.39
CA GLY A 30 6.08 8.02 -7.85
C GLY A 30 5.81 9.01 -6.73
N SER A 31 5.63 10.30 -7.07
CA SER A 31 5.55 11.38 -6.08
C SER A 31 4.46 11.15 -5.03
N ARG A 32 3.24 10.76 -5.45
CA ARG A 32 2.12 10.63 -4.49
C ARG A 32 2.35 9.56 -3.42
N SER A 33 3.17 8.54 -3.69
CA SER A 33 3.52 7.51 -2.72
C SER A 33 4.73 7.85 -1.84
N THR A 34 5.29 9.07 -1.94
CA THR A 34 6.49 9.48 -1.19
C THR A 34 6.40 9.17 0.30
N PRO A 35 5.31 9.50 1.05
CA PRO A 35 5.28 9.23 2.48
C PRO A 35 5.48 7.75 2.82
N LEU A 36 4.75 6.85 2.16
CA LEU A 36 4.91 5.42 2.37
C LEU A 36 6.26 4.90 1.87
N THR A 37 6.72 5.39 0.70
CA THR A 37 8.00 4.96 0.12
C THR A 37 9.18 5.24 1.05
N LEU A 38 9.26 6.46 1.60
CA LEU A 38 10.32 6.83 2.53
C LEU A 38 10.21 6.03 3.83
N THR A 39 9.01 5.86 4.37
CA THR A 39 8.80 5.07 5.58
C THR A 39 9.26 3.62 5.40
N PHE A 40 8.92 2.97 4.28
CA PHE A 40 9.43 1.61 3.98
C PHE A 40 10.95 1.58 3.82
N ALA A 41 11.54 2.61 3.18
CA ALA A 41 12.98 2.67 2.97
C ALA A 41 13.77 2.82 4.29
N GLU A 42 13.18 3.45 5.30
CA GLU A 42 13.79 3.63 6.63
C GLU A 42 13.56 2.42 7.56
N THR A 43 12.59 1.55 7.25
CA THR A 43 12.26 0.39 8.10
C THR A 43 13.21 -0.77 7.81
N GLN A 44 14.06 -1.14 8.79
CA GLN A 44 15.11 -2.16 8.62
C GLN A 44 14.56 -3.59 8.50
N ASP A 45 13.42 -3.87 9.12
CA ASP A 45 12.81 -5.21 9.17
C ASP A 45 12.07 -5.59 7.88
N ILE A 46 11.85 -4.62 6.96
CA ILE A 46 11.19 -4.86 5.68
C ILE A 46 12.17 -4.58 4.54
N LYS A 47 12.53 -5.62 3.79
CA LYS A 47 13.37 -5.46 2.60
C LYS A 47 12.58 -4.83 1.46
N THR A 48 13.03 -3.68 0.98
CA THR A 48 12.44 -2.97 -0.15
C THR A 48 13.04 -3.41 -1.49
N TRP A 49 12.17 -3.51 -2.51
CA TRP A 49 12.51 -3.89 -3.87
C TRP A 49 11.94 -2.87 -4.83
N VAL A 50 12.77 -2.03 -5.42
CA VAL A 50 12.31 -1.04 -6.41
C VAL A 50 12.15 -1.70 -7.78
N ARG A 51 10.98 -1.51 -8.40
CA ARG A 51 10.64 -1.95 -9.76
C ARG A 51 9.90 -0.84 -10.48
N LEU A 52 10.39 -0.42 -11.65
CA LEU A 52 9.88 0.77 -12.35
C LEU A 52 8.52 0.52 -13.02
N ASP A 53 8.32 -0.65 -13.60
CA ASP A 53 7.07 -1.03 -14.27
C ASP A 53 6.14 -1.72 -13.27
N GLU A 54 4.95 -1.18 -13.08
CA GLU A 54 4.00 -1.64 -12.07
C GLU A 54 3.50 -3.06 -12.33
N ARG A 55 3.24 -3.41 -13.57
CA ARG A 55 2.79 -4.77 -13.90
C ARG A 55 3.85 -5.81 -13.56
N SER A 56 5.10 -5.53 -13.92
CA SER A 56 6.25 -6.39 -13.57
C SER A 56 6.48 -6.43 -12.07
N ALA A 57 6.35 -5.30 -11.38
CA ALA A 57 6.43 -5.19 -9.92
C ALA A 57 5.41 -6.10 -9.23
N ALA A 58 4.17 -6.09 -9.71
CA ALA A 58 3.10 -6.89 -9.14
C ALA A 58 3.34 -8.40 -9.30
N PHE A 59 3.79 -8.85 -10.46
CA PHE A 59 4.16 -10.26 -10.65
C PHE A 59 5.42 -10.65 -9.87
N PHE A 60 6.37 -9.72 -9.69
CA PHE A 60 7.53 -9.96 -8.83
C PHE A 60 7.10 -10.13 -7.36
N ALA A 61 6.18 -9.27 -6.86
CA ALA A 61 5.62 -9.39 -5.52
C ALA A 61 4.86 -10.72 -5.34
N LEU A 62 4.08 -11.13 -6.34
CA LEU A 62 3.39 -12.42 -6.36
C LEU A 62 4.38 -13.58 -6.23
N GLY A 63 5.49 -13.55 -6.98
CA GLY A 63 6.54 -14.56 -6.90
C GLY A 63 7.22 -14.60 -5.52
N LEU A 64 7.50 -13.42 -4.94
CA LEU A 64 8.04 -13.33 -3.57
C LEU A 64 7.08 -13.92 -2.53
N ALA A 65 5.80 -13.57 -2.60
CA ALA A 65 4.80 -14.07 -1.66
C ALA A 65 4.64 -15.60 -1.77
N LYS A 66 4.62 -16.15 -2.99
CA LYS A 66 4.59 -17.61 -3.21
C LYS A 66 5.83 -18.32 -2.67
N SER A 67 7.00 -17.72 -2.83
CA SER A 67 8.26 -18.34 -2.38
C SER A 67 8.50 -18.23 -0.88
N SER A 68 8.07 -17.14 -0.25
CA SER A 68 8.25 -16.92 1.19
C SER A 68 7.14 -17.54 2.04
N GLY A 69 5.95 -17.77 1.45
CA GLY A 69 4.74 -18.16 2.18
C GLY A 69 4.19 -17.06 3.10
N SER A 70 4.65 -15.81 2.92
CA SER A 70 4.28 -14.65 3.76
C SER A 70 3.70 -13.52 2.91
N PRO A 71 2.89 -12.63 3.50
CA PRO A 71 2.37 -11.48 2.78
C PRO A 71 3.50 -10.57 2.28
N VAL A 72 3.35 -10.06 1.06
CA VAL A 72 4.26 -9.08 0.46
C VAL A 72 3.49 -7.80 0.18
N VAL A 73 4.08 -6.67 0.57
CA VAL A 73 3.54 -5.34 0.24
C VAL A 73 3.84 -5.01 -1.22
N LEU A 74 2.86 -4.44 -1.90
CA LEU A 74 2.96 -3.90 -3.25
C LEU A 74 2.49 -2.45 -3.23
N LEU A 75 3.40 -1.50 -3.48
CA LEU A 75 3.15 -0.06 -3.36
C LEU A 75 3.35 0.64 -4.70
N CYS A 76 2.38 1.46 -5.11
CA CYS A 76 2.51 2.38 -6.24
C CYS A 76 1.92 3.76 -5.96
N THR A 77 2.21 4.67 -6.88
CA THR A 77 1.60 5.99 -6.95
C THR A 77 0.15 5.93 -7.45
N SER A 78 -0.50 7.07 -7.64
CA SER A 78 -1.89 7.19 -8.08
C SER A 78 -2.05 7.03 -9.60
N GLY A 79 -3.30 6.91 -10.03
CA GLY A 79 -3.66 6.86 -11.43
C GLY A 79 -3.54 5.46 -12.04
N SER A 80 -3.19 5.38 -13.32
CA SER A 80 -3.07 4.11 -14.05
C SER A 80 -2.03 3.14 -13.47
N ALA A 81 -1.12 3.60 -12.62
CA ALA A 81 -0.21 2.76 -11.85
C ALA A 81 -0.99 1.67 -11.08
N ALA A 82 -2.04 2.07 -10.34
CA ALA A 82 -2.91 1.15 -9.63
C ALA A 82 -3.58 0.11 -10.56
N ALA A 83 -4.07 0.55 -11.72
CA ALA A 83 -4.73 -0.33 -12.69
C ALA A 83 -3.79 -1.41 -13.25
N ASN A 84 -2.50 -1.13 -13.39
CA ASN A 84 -1.49 -2.08 -13.88
C ASN A 84 -1.25 -3.27 -12.94
N TYR A 85 -1.69 -3.21 -11.70
CA TYR A 85 -1.59 -4.33 -10.76
C TYR A 85 -2.65 -5.42 -10.99
N LEU A 86 -3.78 -5.10 -11.64
CA LEU A 86 -4.93 -5.99 -11.76
C LEU A 86 -4.58 -7.41 -12.26
N PRO A 87 -3.72 -7.62 -13.27
CA PRO A 87 -3.41 -8.98 -13.72
C PRO A 87 -2.80 -9.85 -12.62
N ALA A 88 -1.83 -9.32 -11.86
CA ALA A 88 -1.19 -10.07 -10.78
C ALA A 88 -2.12 -10.21 -9.55
N VAL A 89 -2.97 -9.22 -9.29
CA VAL A 89 -4.00 -9.27 -8.22
C VAL A 89 -4.99 -10.38 -8.52
N SER A 90 -5.45 -10.50 -9.78
CA SER A 90 -6.32 -11.59 -10.19
C SER A 90 -5.66 -12.97 -10.01
N GLU A 91 -4.39 -13.09 -10.41
CA GLU A 91 -3.62 -14.32 -10.21
C GLU A 91 -3.43 -14.65 -8.72
N ALA A 92 -3.12 -13.63 -7.89
CA ALA A 92 -3.00 -13.79 -6.44
C ALA A 92 -4.30 -14.25 -5.78
N ASN A 93 -5.45 -13.73 -6.26
CA ASN A 93 -6.77 -14.14 -5.77
C ASN A 93 -7.02 -15.63 -6.02
N TRP A 94 -6.77 -16.11 -7.23
CA TRP A 94 -7.06 -17.50 -7.63
C TRP A 94 -6.02 -18.50 -7.11
N SER A 95 -4.76 -18.05 -6.94
CA SER A 95 -3.69 -18.88 -6.36
C SER A 95 -3.58 -18.75 -4.84
N GLU A 96 -4.54 -18.08 -4.19
CA GLU A 96 -4.59 -17.88 -2.73
C GLU A 96 -3.28 -17.34 -2.15
N THR A 97 -2.67 -16.39 -2.88
CA THR A 97 -1.38 -15.80 -2.52
C THR A 97 -1.58 -14.47 -1.79
N PRO A 98 -1.07 -14.30 -0.56
CA PRO A 98 -1.30 -13.08 0.21
C PRO A 98 -0.49 -11.90 -0.35
N LEU A 99 -1.18 -10.82 -0.72
CA LEU A 99 -0.59 -9.54 -1.10
C LEU A 99 -1.27 -8.41 -0.32
N ILE A 100 -0.49 -7.43 0.11
CA ILE A 100 -1.00 -6.19 0.73
C ILE A 100 -0.73 -5.04 -0.25
N ILE A 101 -1.77 -4.64 -0.96
CA ILE A 101 -1.68 -3.64 -2.03
C ILE A 101 -1.96 -2.27 -1.43
N LEU A 102 -1.01 -1.37 -1.58
CA LEU A 102 -1.09 0.03 -1.15
C LEU A 102 -1.03 0.91 -2.40
N THR A 103 -2.12 1.60 -2.70
CA THR A 103 -2.15 2.58 -3.79
C THR A 103 -2.22 3.98 -3.22
N ALA A 104 -1.25 4.83 -3.53
CA ALA A 104 -1.40 6.25 -3.21
C ALA A 104 -2.48 6.87 -4.09
N ASN A 105 -3.21 7.86 -3.58
CA ASN A 105 -4.28 8.52 -4.31
C ASN A 105 -4.29 10.04 -4.07
N ARG A 106 -4.98 10.75 -4.94
CA ARG A 106 -5.34 12.15 -4.70
C ARG A 106 -6.37 12.24 -3.60
N PRO A 107 -6.33 13.29 -2.76
CA PRO A 107 -7.36 13.51 -1.75
C PRO A 107 -8.72 13.79 -2.41
N PRO A 108 -9.83 13.58 -1.69
CA PRO A 108 -11.19 13.66 -2.25
C PRO A 108 -11.48 14.95 -3.00
N GLU A 109 -10.96 16.08 -2.54
CA GLU A 109 -11.17 17.41 -3.16
C GLU A 109 -10.55 17.56 -4.56
N LEU A 110 -9.65 16.68 -4.96
CA LEU A 110 -9.05 16.68 -6.30
C LEU A 110 -9.66 15.64 -7.25
N ARG A 111 -10.55 14.77 -6.75
CA ARG A 111 -11.16 13.71 -7.56
C ARG A 111 -12.34 14.25 -8.35
N GLY A 112 -12.48 13.83 -9.61
CA GLY A 112 -13.58 14.25 -10.48
C GLY A 112 -13.43 15.66 -11.10
N TRP A 113 -12.31 16.35 -10.85
CA TRP A 113 -12.07 17.71 -11.34
C TRP A 113 -10.98 17.79 -12.43
N GLY A 114 -10.61 16.67 -13.04
CA GLY A 114 -9.60 16.63 -14.10
C GLY A 114 -8.17 16.79 -13.59
N ALA A 115 -7.90 16.60 -12.31
CA ALA A 115 -6.55 16.60 -11.79
C ALA A 115 -5.70 15.52 -12.47
N GLY A 116 -4.46 15.86 -12.83
CA GLY A 116 -3.55 14.96 -13.54
C GLY A 116 -3.28 13.68 -12.75
N GLN A 117 -3.16 12.55 -13.44
CA GLN A 117 -2.84 11.23 -12.86
C GLN A 117 -3.84 10.83 -11.76
N THR A 118 -5.13 11.10 -12.02
CA THR A 118 -6.23 10.81 -11.10
C THR A 118 -7.27 9.97 -11.82
N ILE A 119 -7.60 8.82 -11.27
CA ILE A 119 -8.67 7.92 -11.71
C ILE A 119 -9.51 7.53 -10.50
N ASP A 120 -10.65 6.90 -10.71
CA ASP A 120 -11.38 6.26 -9.60
C ASP A 120 -10.65 4.98 -9.20
N GLN A 121 -10.02 5.00 -8.02
CA GLN A 121 -9.30 3.87 -7.44
C GLN A 121 -10.16 3.12 -6.41
N THR A 122 -11.37 3.61 -6.12
CA THR A 122 -12.26 3.00 -5.14
C THR A 122 -12.60 1.58 -5.54
N ASN A 123 -12.12 0.61 -4.75
CA ASN A 123 -12.35 -0.81 -5.01
C ASN A 123 -11.99 -1.25 -6.44
N ILE A 124 -10.95 -0.67 -7.04
CA ILE A 124 -10.55 -0.88 -8.44
C ILE A 124 -10.32 -2.36 -8.80
N TYR A 125 -9.99 -3.21 -7.83
CA TYR A 125 -9.76 -4.64 -8.03
C TYR A 125 -11.02 -5.49 -7.84
N GLY A 126 -12.14 -4.90 -7.44
CA GLY A 126 -13.44 -5.55 -7.34
C GLY A 126 -13.41 -6.82 -6.50
N SER A 127 -13.92 -7.93 -7.07
CA SER A 127 -14.00 -9.25 -6.41
C SER A 127 -12.66 -9.99 -6.32
N ASN A 128 -11.57 -9.41 -6.85
CA ASN A 128 -10.25 -10.05 -6.82
C ASN A 128 -9.51 -9.84 -5.48
N ILE A 129 -10.12 -9.18 -4.52
CA ILE A 129 -9.51 -8.94 -3.20
C ILE A 129 -10.36 -9.46 -2.06
N ARG A 130 -9.72 -9.71 -0.90
CA ARG A 130 -10.38 -10.18 0.32
C ARG A 130 -10.97 -9.03 1.14
N TRP A 131 -10.33 -7.88 1.06
CA TRP A 131 -10.74 -6.68 1.80
C TRP A 131 -10.24 -5.43 1.09
N PHE A 132 -11.09 -4.40 1.09
CA PHE A 132 -10.78 -3.05 0.65
C PHE A 132 -10.97 -2.06 1.79
N ALA A 133 -10.08 -1.08 1.89
CA ALA A 133 -10.28 0.11 2.71
C ALA A 133 -9.71 1.35 2.01
N GLU A 134 -10.49 2.42 2.03
CA GLU A 134 -9.95 3.75 1.79
C GLU A 134 -9.44 4.31 3.13
N VAL A 135 -8.17 4.69 3.18
CA VAL A 135 -7.56 5.30 4.34
C VAL A 135 -8.07 6.74 4.46
N PRO A 136 -8.44 7.22 5.65
CA PRO A 136 -8.85 8.62 5.80
C PRO A 136 -7.68 9.56 5.47
N VAL A 137 -7.98 10.75 4.94
CA VAL A 137 -6.97 11.80 4.80
C VAL A 137 -6.41 12.13 6.17
N ILE A 138 -5.09 12.03 6.30
CA ILE A 138 -4.41 12.21 7.59
C ILE A 138 -4.29 13.70 7.89
N THR A 139 -4.93 14.13 8.97
CA THR A 139 -4.89 15.52 9.46
C THR A 139 -4.40 15.61 10.90
N GLU A 140 -4.50 14.50 11.64
CA GLU A 140 -4.16 14.43 13.06
C GLU A 140 -3.46 13.09 13.36
N PRO A 141 -2.61 13.02 14.40
CA PRO A 141 -1.99 11.78 14.83
C PRO A 141 -3.04 10.76 15.29
N ASN A 142 -3.05 9.56 14.69
CA ASN A 142 -3.93 8.46 15.10
C ASN A 142 -3.23 7.11 14.90
N SER A 143 -2.10 6.92 15.55
CA SER A 143 -1.26 5.73 15.40
C SER A 143 -2.02 4.42 15.67
N ASN A 144 -2.92 4.40 16.65
CA ASN A 144 -3.71 3.19 16.98
C ASN A 144 -4.60 2.72 15.82
N TRP A 145 -5.20 3.65 15.08
CA TRP A 145 -6.02 3.30 13.93
C TRP A 145 -5.19 2.65 12.83
N PHE A 146 -4.00 3.21 12.56
CA PHE A 146 -3.10 2.70 11.52
C PHE A 146 -2.50 1.35 11.89
N GLN A 147 -2.11 1.13 13.14
CA GLN A 147 -1.67 -0.18 13.64
C GLN A 147 -2.76 -1.24 13.48
N ARG A 148 -3.99 -0.95 13.94
CA ARG A 148 -5.12 -1.88 13.80
C ARG A 148 -5.47 -2.17 12.35
N THR A 149 -5.34 -1.18 11.47
CA THR A 149 -5.57 -1.31 10.04
C THR A 149 -4.52 -2.20 9.38
N ALA A 150 -3.25 -2.07 9.77
CA ALA A 150 -2.16 -2.94 9.33
C ALA A 150 -2.38 -4.39 9.79
N ALA A 151 -2.67 -4.61 11.07
CA ALA A 151 -2.97 -5.93 11.62
C ALA A 151 -4.15 -6.57 10.89
N ARG A 152 -5.22 -5.80 10.60
CA ARG A 152 -6.37 -6.28 9.83
C ARG A 152 -5.98 -6.64 8.40
N ALA A 153 -5.11 -5.85 7.75
CA ALA A 153 -4.64 -6.14 6.40
C ALA A 153 -3.90 -7.49 6.34
N VAL A 154 -2.99 -7.72 7.28
CA VAL A 154 -2.29 -9.01 7.40
C VAL A 154 -3.29 -10.15 7.65
N HIS A 155 -4.16 -10.01 8.66
CA HIS A 155 -5.14 -11.03 8.98
C HIS A 155 -6.07 -11.34 7.81
N SER A 156 -6.56 -10.32 7.10
CA SER A 156 -7.45 -10.51 5.96
C SER A 156 -6.74 -11.14 4.75
N SER A 157 -5.44 -10.87 4.57
CA SER A 157 -4.65 -11.45 3.48
C SER A 157 -4.22 -12.90 3.74
N THR A 158 -4.12 -13.32 5.00
CA THR A 158 -3.62 -14.65 5.42
C THR A 158 -4.69 -15.56 6.02
N GLY A 159 -5.96 -15.13 6.07
CA GLY A 159 -7.07 -15.87 6.70
C GLY A 159 -7.36 -17.23 6.05
N LEU A 160 -8.52 -17.81 6.35
CA LEU A 160 -8.93 -19.15 5.87
C LEU A 160 -8.79 -19.33 4.34
N ARG A 161 -8.99 -18.27 3.60
CA ARG A 161 -8.74 -18.21 2.17
C ARG A 161 -7.77 -17.07 1.90
N PRO A 162 -6.46 -17.31 1.87
CA PRO A 162 -5.47 -16.27 1.62
C PRO A 162 -5.70 -15.54 0.29
N GLY A 163 -5.18 -14.33 0.19
CA GLY A 163 -5.31 -13.57 -1.06
C GLY A 163 -5.00 -12.08 -0.87
N PRO A 164 -5.14 -11.30 -1.94
CA PRO A 164 -4.79 -9.89 -1.90
C PRO A 164 -5.81 -9.07 -1.10
N VAL A 165 -5.32 -8.01 -0.45
CA VAL A 165 -6.10 -6.93 0.16
C VAL A 165 -5.65 -5.60 -0.42
N HIS A 166 -6.51 -4.59 -0.41
CA HIS A 166 -6.21 -3.29 -1.01
C HIS A 166 -6.53 -2.16 -0.03
N LEU A 167 -5.55 -1.28 0.19
CA LEU A 167 -5.71 -0.04 0.93
C LEU A 167 -5.37 1.15 0.01
N ASP A 168 -6.32 2.04 -0.19
CA ASP A 168 -6.16 3.25 -1.00
C ASP A 168 -5.83 4.44 -0.09
N TRP A 169 -4.68 5.09 -0.33
CA TRP A 169 -4.08 6.09 0.56
C TRP A 169 -4.13 7.48 -0.06
N PRO A 170 -5.10 8.32 0.29
CA PRO A 170 -5.13 9.71 -0.16
C PRO A 170 -4.12 10.56 0.61
N PHE A 171 -3.19 11.17 -0.13
CA PHE A 171 -2.21 12.09 0.43
C PHE A 171 -2.39 13.50 -0.11
N ARG A 172 -2.39 14.49 0.78
CA ARG A 172 -2.28 15.92 0.46
C ARG A 172 -0.82 16.34 0.37
N GLU A 173 -0.55 17.36 -0.42
CA GLU A 173 0.75 18.03 -0.41
C GLU A 173 0.90 18.95 0.82
N PRO A 174 2.13 19.16 1.32
CA PRO A 174 3.40 18.59 0.82
C PRO A 174 3.53 17.09 1.10
N LEU A 175 4.27 16.37 0.22
CA LEU A 175 4.47 14.93 0.33
C LEU A 175 5.79 14.56 1.00
N GLU A 176 6.75 15.46 0.97
CA GLU A 176 8.03 15.34 1.63
C GLU A 176 7.88 15.60 3.13
N PRO A 177 8.71 14.94 3.98
CA PRO A 177 8.69 15.21 5.42
C PRO A 177 9.08 16.66 5.71
N LYS A 178 8.46 17.25 6.70
CA LYS A 178 8.90 18.55 7.20
C LYS A 178 10.30 18.38 7.78
N LEU A 179 11.27 19.06 7.19
CA LEU A 179 12.59 19.17 7.77
C LEU A 179 12.47 20.07 9.00
N GLY A 180 12.75 19.51 10.19
CA GLY A 180 12.81 20.25 11.44
C GLY A 180 14.04 21.15 11.53
#